data_5d84ffb8599c9b99cf19fe6fe2bc1e34
#
_entry.id   5d84ffb8599c9b99cf19fe6fe2bc1e34
#
_cell.length_a   1.000
_cell.length_b   1.000
_cell.length_c   1.000
_cell.angle_alpha   90.00
_cell.angle_beta   90.00
_cell.angle_gamma   90.00
#
_symmetry.space_group_name_H-M   'P 1'
#
loop_
_entity.id
_entity.type
_entity.pdbx_description
1 polymer ?
#
loop_
_entity_poly.entity_id
_entity_poly.type
_entity_poly.pdbx_seq_one_letter_code
_entity_poly.pdbx_strand_id
1 'polypeptide(L)'
;LTNSLHNLGLLLQSDFENAHIHFILRSTPSDIYIEGDEKQLSQVFLNLLKNSMQSLEGKTDGQIEVTLEVTNKLYIRLLDNGRGIPMELQEKIFVPFFTTKTEGTGIGLSLCRQIIKRHGGNFYLQESRQGKTIFVIEWPVASFILK
;
A
#
# COMPACT_ATOMS: atom_id res chain seq x y z
N LEU A 1 6.17 3.88 -12.29
CA LEU A 1 5.56 3.38 -11.05
C LEU A 1 6.40 2.28 -10.41
N THR A 2 6.74 1.23 -11.18
CA THR A 2 7.56 0.12 -10.66
C THR A 2 8.88 0.63 -10.09
N ASN A 3 9.52 1.54 -10.82
CA ASN A 3 10.79 2.12 -10.40
C ASN A 3 10.65 2.96 -9.12
N SER A 4 9.58 3.73 -9.02
CA SER A 4 9.30 4.52 -7.82
C SER A 4 9.08 3.64 -6.59
N LEU A 5 8.37 2.53 -6.75
CA LEU A 5 8.15 1.57 -5.67
C LEU A 5 9.44 0.86 -5.27
N HIS A 6 10.28 0.51 -6.25
CA HIS A 6 11.60 -0.08 -5.99
C HIS A 6 12.46 0.89 -5.18
N ASN A 7 12.48 2.16 -5.56
CA ASN A 7 13.26 3.19 -4.87
C ASN A 7 12.74 3.41 -3.42
N LEU A 8 11.43 3.35 -3.21
CA LEU A 8 10.87 3.43 -1.85
C LEU A 8 11.32 2.24 -1.01
N GLY A 9 11.35 1.04 -1.59
CA GLY A 9 11.86 -0.14 -0.90
C GLY A 9 13.32 0.02 -0.47
N LEU A 10 14.15 0.59 -1.34
CA LEU A 10 15.55 0.90 -1.02
C LEU A 10 15.66 1.95 0.07
N LEU A 11 14.83 2.99 0.01
CA LEU A 11 14.81 4.05 1.02
C LEU A 11 14.45 3.52 2.40
N LEU A 12 13.52 2.58 2.48
CA LEU A 12 13.03 2.00 3.73
C LEU A 12 13.80 0.74 4.16
N GLN A 13 14.83 0.35 3.41
CA GLN A 13 15.55 -0.91 3.64
C GLN A 13 16.06 -1.03 5.08
N SER A 14 16.69 0.01 5.62
CA SER A 14 17.16 0.03 7.01
C SER A 14 16.02 -0.16 8.01
N ASP A 15 14.90 0.51 7.77
CA ASP A 15 13.73 0.42 8.65
C ASP A 15 13.14 -0.99 8.61
N PHE A 16 13.09 -1.61 7.44
CA PHE A 16 12.62 -2.99 7.29
C PHE A 16 13.54 -3.97 8.02
N GLU A 17 14.86 -3.84 7.85
CA GLU A 17 15.83 -4.69 8.53
C GLU A 17 15.74 -4.56 10.05
N ASN A 18 15.66 -3.33 10.56
CA ASN A 18 15.57 -3.07 11.99
C ASN A 18 14.26 -3.61 12.60
N ALA A 19 13.19 -3.66 11.81
CA ALA A 19 11.89 -4.16 12.23
C ALA A 19 11.71 -5.65 11.94
N HIS A 20 12.71 -6.34 11.40
CA HIS A 20 12.62 -7.75 10.99
C HIS A 20 11.54 -7.99 9.95
N ILE A 21 11.46 -7.12 8.97
CA ILE A 21 10.47 -7.20 7.87
C ILE A 21 11.17 -7.60 6.58
N HIS A 22 10.65 -8.64 5.94
CA HIS A 22 11.06 -9.04 4.60
C HIS A 22 10.15 -8.35 3.58
N PHE A 23 10.75 -7.52 2.72
CA PHE A 23 10.03 -6.77 1.70
C PHE A 23 10.21 -7.40 0.33
N ILE A 24 9.10 -7.67 -0.37
CA ILE A 24 9.10 -8.26 -1.71
C ILE A 24 8.31 -7.35 -2.64
N LEU A 25 8.90 -7.03 -3.79
CA LEU A 25 8.23 -6.29 -4.86
C LEU A 25 8.23 -7.15 -6.12
N ARG A 26 7.05 -7.39 -6.69
CA ARG A 26 6.86 -8.15 -7.94
C ARG A 26 6.04 -7.34 -8.93
N SER A 27 6.46 -7.32 -10.17
CA SER A 27 5.75 -6.58 -11.21
C SER A 27 5.67 -7.41 -12.49
N THR A 28 4.46 -7.51 -13.04
CA THR A 28 4.20 -8.18 -14.32
C THR A 28 3.26 -7.30 -15.16
N PRO A 29 3.74 -6.66 -16.21
CA PRO A 29 5.12 -6.63 -16.71
C PRO A 29 6.09 -5.89 -15.78
N SER A 30 7.39 -5.98 -16.08
CA SER A 30 8.45 -5.46 -15.20
C SER A 30 8.42 -3.94 -15.05
N ASP A 31 8.00 -3.21 -16.09
CA ASP A 31 7.95 -1.75 -16.06
C ASP A 31 6.54 -1.25 -16.36
N ILE A 32 6.00 -0.48 -15.40
CA ILE A 32 4.67 0.11 -15.49
C ILE A 32 4.80 1.60 -15.19
N TYR A 33 4.19 2.42 -16.03
CA TYR A 33 4.17 3.87 -15.88
C TYR A 33 2.74 4.34 -15.72
N ILE A 34 2.55 5.25 -14.78
CA ILE A 34 1.24 5.90 -14.54
C ILE A 34 1.42 7.39 -14.79
N GLU A 35 0.48 8.00 -15.47
CA GLU A 35 0.43 9.44 -15.61
C GLU A 35 -0.13 10.04 -14.32
N GLY A 36 0.63 10.95 -13.71
CA GLY A 36 0.18 11.59 -12.47
C GLY A 36 1.29 12.34 -11.75
N ASP A 37 0.94 12.87 -10.59
CA ASP A 37 1.88 13.61 -9.73
C ASP A 37 2.74 12.62 -8.95
N GLU A 38 4.02 12.55 -9.30
CA GLU A 38 4.97 11.62 -8.69
C GLU A 38 5.07 11.81 -7.17
N LYS A 39 5.08 13.07 -6.69
CA LYS A 39 5.17 13.35 -5.26
C LYS A 39 3.95 12.84 -4.51
N GLN A 40 2.76 13.08 -5.04
CA GLN A 40 1.52 12.63 -4.42
C GLN A 40 1.43 11.11 -4.40
N LEU A 41 1.74 10.44 -5.50
CA LEU A 41 1.71 8.99 -5.58
C LEU A 41 2.77 8.34 -4.69
N SER A 42 3.97 8.92 -4.63
CA SER A 42 5.01 8.45 -3.71
C SER A 42 4.58 8.58 -2.26
N GLN A 43 3.89 9.66 -1.91
CA GLN A 43 3.34 9.84 -0.57
C GLN A 43 2.31 8.77 -0.22
N VAL A 44 1.45 8.41 -1.19
CA VAL A 44 0.47 7.33 -1.01
C VAL A 44 1.18 6.03 -0.65
N PHE A 45 2.15 5.61 -1.46
CA PHE A 45 2.85 4.34 -1.24
C PHE A 45 3.67 4.36 0.05
N LEU A 46 4.31 5.48 0.37
CA LEU A 46 5.03 5.62 1.63
C LEU A 46 4.09 5.45 2.82
N ASN A 47 2.92 6.09 2.78
CA ASN A 47 1.93 5.97 3.85
C ASN A 47 1.41 4.54 3.99
N LEU A 48 1.16 3.86 2.88
CA LEU A 48 0.68 2.48 2.89
C LEU A 48 1.75 1.53 3.43
N LEU A 49 3.00 1.69 3.04
CA LEU A 49 4.11 0.88 3.56
C LEU A 49 4.31 1.11 5.06
N LYS A 50 4.26 2.36 5.52
CA LYS A 50 4.35 2.66 6.95
C LYS A 50 3.19 2.07 7.73
N ASN A 51 1.99 2.09 7.16
CA ASN A 51 0.82 1.47 7.77
C ASN A 51 1.01 -0.04 7.95
N SER A 52 1.55 -0.71 6.92
CA SER A 52 1.88 -2.13 7.01
C SER A 52 2.96 -2.40 8.06
N MET A 53 3.99 -1.55 8.13
CA MET A 53 5.04 -1.68 9.15
C MET A 53 4.48 -1.60 10.56
N GLN A 54 3.53 -0.69 10.80
CA GLN A 54 2.88 -0.56 12.10
C GLN A 54 2.06 -1.80 12.46
N SER A 55 1.42 -2.40 11.46
CA SER A 55 0.69 -3.68 11.64
C SER A 55 1.62 -4.83 12.01
N LEU A 56 2.91 -4.72 11.69
CA LEU A 56 3.94 -5.74 11.94
C LEU A 56 4.76 -5.48 13.21
N GLU A 57 4.43 -4.44 13.96
CA GLU A 57 5.14 -4.06 15.18
C GLU A 57 5.17 -5.22 16.18
N GLY A 58 6.36 -5.55 16.68
CA GLY A 58 6.56 -6.66 17.61
C GLY A 58 6.66 -8.03 16.98
N LYS A 59 6.46 -8.14 15.66
CA LYS A 59 6.56 -9.42 14.92
C LYS A 59 7.99 -9.63 14.44
N THR A 60 8.53 -10.84 14.62
CA THR A 60 9.93 -11.15 14.26
C THR A 60 10.07 -11.74 12.85
N ASP A 61 8.96 -12.15 12.24
CA ASP A 61 8.90 -12.72 10.89
C ASP A 61 7.95 -11.92 9.99
N GLY A 62 7.99 -10.60 10.11
CA GLY A 62 7.16 -9.71 9.31
C GLY A 62 7.46 -9.79 7.83
N GLN A 63 6.40 -9.70 7.02
CA GLN A 63 6.52 -9.72 5.57
C GLN A 63 5.58 -8.70 4.95
N ILE A 64 6.12 -7.93 4.01
CA ILE A 64 5.33 -7.02 3.15
C ILE A 64 5.59 -7.41 1.71
N GLU A 65 4.55 -7.67 0.97
CA GLU A 65 4.65 -7.99 -0.46
C GLU A 65 3.80 -7.00 -1.25
N VAL A 66 4.42 -6.36 -2.24
CA VAL A 66 3.74 -5.47 -3.18
C VAL A 66 3.79 -6.13 -4.54
N THR A 67 2.62 -6.35 -5.14
CA THR A 67 2.53 -6.93 -6.47
C THR A 67 1.83 -5.96 -7.42
N LEU A 68 2.41 -5.79 -8.60
CA LEU A 68 1.80 -5.06 -9.70
C LEU A 68 1.47 -6.06 -10.80
N GLU A 69 0.22 -6.11 -11.19
CA GLU A 69 -0.24 -7.03 -12.20
C GLU A 69 -1.19 -6.33 -13.16
N VAL A 70 -0.96 -6.53 -14.46
CA VAL A 70 -1.85 -5.99 -15.50
C VAL A 70 -2.64 -7.14 -16.11
N THR A 71 -3.96 -7.07 -15.98
CA THR A 71 -4.90 -7.94 -16.65
C THR A 71 -5.88 -7.06 -17.45
N ASN A 72 -7.15 -6.97 -17.09
CA ASN A 72 -8.08 -6.01 -17.66
C ASN A 72 -7.87 -4.59 -17.09
N LYS A 73 -7.18 -4.49 -15.96
CA LYS A 73 -6.78 -3.25 -15.28
C LYS A 73 -5.38 -3.44 -14.71
N LEU A 74 -4.79 -2.36 -14.23
CA LEU A 74 -3.62 -2.44 -13.36
C LEU A 74 -4.08 -2.65 -11.93
N TYR A 75 -3.61 -3.72 -11.31
CA TYR A 75 -3.84 -4.02 -9.90
C TYR A 75 -2.53 -3.91 -9.13
N ILE A 76 -2.55 -3.14 -8.05
CA ILE A 76 -1.45 -3.07 -7.11
C ILE A 76 -1.97 -3.60 -5.79
N ARG A 77 -1.41 -4.71 -5.32
CA ARG A 77 -1.79 -5.33 -4.07
C ARG A 77 -0.68 -5.16 -3.06
N LEU A 78 -1.05 -4.68 -1.87
CA LEU A 78 -0.13 -4.56 -0.74
C LEU A 78 -0.57 -5.57 0.31
N LEU A 79 0.24 -6.60 0.47
CA LEU A 79 -0.02 -7.70 1.40
C LEU A 79 0.93 -7.58 2.58
N ASP A 80 0.40 -7.70 3.81
CA ASP A 80 1.22 -7.90 5.00
C ASP A 80 0.69 -9.07 5.84
N ASN A 81 1.57 -9.66 6.64
CA ASN A 81 1.21 -10.75 7.55
C ASN A 81 1.05 -10.27 8.99
N GLY A 82 0.61 -9.04 9.17
CA GLY A 82 0.43 -8.42 10.47
C GLY A 82 -0.82 -8.87 11.21
N ARG A 83 -1.15 -8.10 12.25
CA ARG A 83 -2.28 -8.42 13.14
C ARG A 83 -3.66 -8.31 12.51
N GLY A 84 -3.76 -7.65 11.36
CA GLY A 84 -5.04 -7.42 10.69
C GLY A 84 -5.86 -6.29 11.32
N ILE A 85 -7.02 -6.05 10.73
CA ILE A 85 -7.96 -5.02 11.15
C ILE A 85 -9.24 -5.72 11.63
N PRO A 86 -9.69 -5.50 12.87
CA PRO A 86 -10.94 -6.07 13.35
C PRO A 86 -12.10 -5.75 12.39
N MET A 87 -12.96 -6.73 12.15
CA MET A 87 -14.05 -6.60 11.18
C MET A 87 -14.94 -5.39 11.45
N GLU A 88 -15.22 -5.10 12.72
CA GLU A 88 -16.04 -3.97 13.12
C GLU A 88 -15.39 -2.61 12.83
N LEU A 89 -14.08 -2.57 12.57
CA LEU A 89 -13.35 -1.35 12.25
C LEU A 89 -13.10 -1.18 10.74
N GLN A 90 -13.27 -2.23 9.94
CA GLN A 90 -12.89 -2.22 8.53
C GLN A 90 -13.64 -1.18 7.71
N GLU A 91 -14.89 -0.88 8.05
CA GLU A 91 -15.66 0.16 7.37
C GLU A 91 -15.21 1.58 7.76
N LYS A 92 -14.53 1.72 8.89
CA LYS A 92 -14.13 3.01 9.44
C LYS A 92 -12.73 3.46 9.05
N ILE A 93 -11.90 2.56 8.52
CA ILE A 93 -10.48 2.88 8.27
C ILE A 93 -10.24 3.98 7.25
N PHE A 94 -11.21 4.25 6.37
CA PHE A 94 -11.14 5.31 5.37
C PHE A 94 -11.82 6.60 5.82
N VAL A 95 -12.42 6.62 7.01
CA VAL A 95 -13.04 7.81 7.57
C VAL A 95 -11.94 8.77 8.05
N PRO A 96 -11.97 10.06 7.64
CA PRO A 96 -10.96 11.01 8.12
C PRO A 96 -10.92 11.10 9.64
N PHE A 97 -9.71 11.19 10.19
CA PHE A 97 -9.41 11.28 11.63
C PHE A 97 -9.69 10.00 12.44
N PHE A 98 -10.17 8.93 11.80
CA PHE A 98 -10.29 7.65 12.48
C PHE A 98 -8.90 7.00 12.61
N THR A 99 -8.52 6.58 13.83
CA THR A 99 -7.27 5.87 14.08
C THR A 99 -7.37 5.04 15.35
N THR A 100 -6.73 3.86 15.33
CA THR A 100 -6.53 3.02 16.52
C THR A 100 -5.11 3.19 17.09
N LYS A 101 -4.29 4.06 16.49
CA LYS A 101 -2.89 4.26 16.85
C LYS A 101 -2.74 5.49 17.74
N THR A 102 -1.94 5.36 18.79
CA THR A 102 -1.69 6.46 19.72
C THR A 102 -1.04 7.69 19.07
N GLU A 103 -0.22 7.47 18.04
CA GLU A 103 0.49 8.55 17.35
C GLU A 103 -0.10 8.87 15.98
N GLY A 104 -1.16 8.17 15.58
CA GLY A 104 -1.77 8.36 14.28
C GLY A 104 -2.73 9.55 14.25
N THR A 105 -2.74 10.29 13.14
CA THR A 105 -3.67 11.39 12.90
C THR A 105 -5.01 10.92 12.34
N GLY A 106 -5.06 9.68 11.81
CA GLY A 106 -6.26 9.12 11.21
C GLY A 106 -6.58 9.65 9.82
N ILE A 107 -5.65 10.38 9.19
CA ILE A 107 -5.88 10.95 7.85
C ILE A 107 -5.15 10.19 6.74
N GLY A 108 -4.23 9.26 7.08
CA GLY A 108 -3.38 8.58 6.11
C GLY A 108 -4.15 7.83 5.04
N LEU A 109 -5.03 6.91 5.42
CA LEU A 109 -5.79 6.10 4.44
C LEU A 109 -6.84 6.91 3.69
N SER A 110 -7.51 7.85 4.35
CA SER A 110 -8.49 8.71 3.68
C SER A 110 -7.82 9.61 2.64
N LEU A 111 -6.63 10.15 2.97
CA LEU A 111 -5.85 10.97 2.05
C LEU A 111 -5.36 10.13 0.86
N CYS A 112 -4.87 8.93 1.11
CA CYS A 112 -4.46 8.01 0.04
C CYS A 112 -5.60 7.73 -0.92
N ARG A 113 -6.79 7.44 -0.40
CA ARG A 113 -7.98 7.21 -1.23
C ARG A 113 -8.32 8.42 -2.09
N GLN A 114 -8.24 9.61 -1.50
CA GLN A 114 -8.52 10.86 -2.21
C GLN A 114 -7.53 11.10 -3.35
N ILE A 115 -6.24 10.91 -3.10
CA ILE A 115 -5.19 11.06 -4.11
C ILE A 115 -5.38 10.05 -5.25
N ILE A 116 -5.61 8.79 -4.91
CA ILE A 116 -5.83 7.72 -5.90
C ILE A 116 -7.05 8.03 -6.77
N LYS A 117 -8.14 8.49 -6.19
CA LYS A 117 -9.35 8.86 -6.93
C LYS A 117 -9.10 10.02 -7.89
N ARG A 118 -8.32 11.02 -7.48
CA ARG A 118 -7.95 12.15 -8.35
C ARG A 118 -7.14 11.69 -9.55
N HIS A 119 -6.42 10.59 -9.43
CA HIS A 119 -5.63 9.99 -10.50
C HIS A 119 -6.42 8.95 -11.32
N GLY A 120 -7.73 8.85 -11.09
CA GLY A 120 -8.60 7.94 -11.84
C GLY A 120 -8.60 6.50 -11.33
N GLY A 121 -8.01 6.24 -10.18
CA GLY A 121 -7.93 4.92 -9.60
C GLY A 121 -9.00 4.67 -8.54
N ASN A 122 -8.98 3.46 -8.00
CA ASN A 122 -9.82 3.03 -6.88
C ASN A 122 -8.94 2.35 -5.83
N PHE A 123 -9.26 2.56 -4.55
CA PHE A 123 -8.49 2.01 -3.43
C PHE A 123 -9.45 1.41 -2.42
N TYR A 124 -9.22 0.13 -2.07
CA TYR A 124 -10.09 -0.58 -1.13
C TYR A 124 -9.32 -1.67 -0.36
N LEU A 125 -9.93 -2.11 0.73
CA LEU A 125 -9.46 -3.26 1.48
C LEU A 125 -10.10 -4.52 0.90
N GLN A 126 -9.28 -5.44 0.42
CA GLN A 126 -9.77 -6.70 -0.15
C GLN A 126 -10.08 -7.71 0.95
N GLU A 127 -9.18 -7.83 1.91
CA GLU A 127 -9.27 -8.84 2.97
C GLU A 127 -8.41 -8.39 4.15
N SER A 128 -8.87 -8.63 5.37
CA SER A 128 -8.02 -8.47 6.56
C SER A 128 -8.45 -9.44 7.65
N ARG A 129 -7.46 -10.12 8.19
CA ARG A 129 -7.57 -11.02 9.33
C ARG A 129 -6.20 -11.12 9.99
N GLN A 130 -6.10 -11.75 11.14
CA GLN A 130 -4.82 -11.96 11.77
C GLN A 130 -3.90 -12.77 10.83
N GLY A 131 -2.74 -12.23 10.54
CA GLY A 131 -1.76 -12.84 9.66
C GLY A 131 -1.89 -12.50 8.18
N LYS A 132 -2.93 -11.76 7.78
CA LYS A 132 -3.11 -11.40 6.35
C LYS A 132 -3.98 -10.16 6.17
N THR A 133 -3.42 -9.11 5.60
CA THR A 133 -4.14 -7.92 5.18
C THR A 133 -3.75 -7.58 3.75
N ILE A 134 -4.74 -7.36 2.88
CA ILE A 134 -4.52 -7.01 1.49
C ILE A 134 -5.29 -5.73 1.16
N PHE A 135 -4.54 -4.65 0.88
CA PHE A 135 -5.08 -3.45 0.26
C PHE A 135 -4.87 -3.52 -1.25
N VAL A 136 -5.82 -3.01 -2.00
CA VAL A 136 -5.78 -3.02 -3.47
C VAL A 136 -5.98 -1.61 -4.00
N ILE A 137 -5.10 -1.24 -4.94
CA ILE A 137 -5.27 -0.07 -5.79
C ILE A 137 -5.47 -0.58 -7.21
N GLU A 138 -6.48 -0.08 -7.90
CA GLU A 138 -6.70 -0.43 -9.30
C GLU A 138 -6.81 0.81 -10.16
N TRP A 139 -6.24 0.75 -11.36
CA TRP A 139 -6.35 1.78 -12.39
C TRP A 139 -6.85 1.20 -13.69
N PRO A 140 -7.76 1.92 -14.40
CA PRO A 140 -8.23 1.48 -15.71
C PRO A 140 -7.12 1.60 -16.75
N VAL A 141 -7.25 0.87 -17.86
CA VAL A 141 -6.24 0.80 -18.94
C VAL A 141 -5.78 2.17 -19.45
N ALA A 142 -6.68 3.14 -19.49
CA ALA A 142 -6.36 4.49 -19.98
C ALA A 142 -5.41 5.27 -19.05
N SER A 143 -5.17 4.79 -17.84
CA SER A 143 -4.40 5.50 -16.81
C SER A 143 -2.96 5.04 -16.69
N PHE A 144 -2.53 4.06 -17.47
CA PHE A 144 -1.17 3.54 -17.36
C PHE A 144 -0.60 3.17 -18.71
N ILE A 145 0.75 3.10 -18.78
CA ILE A 145 1.52 2.75 -19.97
C ILE A 145 2.45 1.58 -19.62
N LEU A 146 2.54 0.64 -20.54
CA LEU A 146 3.46 -0.50 -20.45
C LEU A 146 4.67 -0.27 -21.37
N LYS A 147 5.81 -0.68 -20.86
CA LYS A 147 7.05 -0.70 -21.66
C LYS A 147 7.76 -2.03 -21.51
#